data_c6cebaa6976374f78beb968ab4473da2
#
_entry.id   c6cebaa6976374f78beb968ab4473da2
#
_cell.length_a   1.000
_cell.length_b   1.000
_cell.length_c   1.000
_cell.angle_alpha   90.00
_cell.angle_beta   90.00
_cell.angle_gamma   90.00
#
_symmetry.space_group_name_H-M   'P 1'
#
loop_
_entity.id
_entity.type
_entity.pdbx_description
1 polymer ?
#
loop_
_entity_poly.entity_id
_entity_poly.type
_entity_poly.pdbx_seq_one_letter_code
_entity_poly.pdbx_strand_id
1 'polypeptide(L)'
;MNNQNPEKMKALEVALGQIEKQFGKGSVMKLGDFGAMEVEAIPTGALSLDIALGIGGIPRGRIVEIYGPESSGKTTLALHMIAEAQKLGGEAAFIDAEHALDPVYSKHLGVDIDNLIVSQPDTGEQALEITEALVRSGAIDIIVVDSVAALVPKAEIDGDMGDAHVGLQARLMSQALRKLAGVINKSKAVVIFINQLREKVGVMFGNPETTAGGRALKYYASVRLDIRKIENIKQDGEVIGNRARVKVVKNKVAPPFREAEFDIVYGKGISKEGNILDIAVNLDIIEKSGSWFSYKGERIGQGRENVKKYLIDNPEVANEIEQKIRDNFNAAFEKSLGEEEIDEEQEKEPEE
;
A
#
# COMPACT_ATOMS: atom_id res chain seq x y z
N MET A 1 -28.79 -0.83 -32.58
CA MET A 1 -29.13 -2.19 -33.08
C MET A 1 -27.84 -2.91 -33.44
N ASN A 2 -27.40 -3.85 -32.61
CA ASN A 2 -26.16 -4.57 -32.81
C ASN A 2 -26.37 -5.64 -33.90
N ASN A 3 -25.94 -5.37 -35.10
CA ASN A 3 -26.00 -6.30 -36.24
C ASN A 3 -24.86 -7.33 -36.08
N GLN A 4 -25.00 -8.24 -35.11
CA GLN A 4 -24.02 -9.32 -34.93
C GLN A 4 -24.24 -10.36 -36.01
N ASN A 5 -23.23 -10.54 -36.87
CA ASN A 5 -23.27 -11.56 -37.94
C ASN A 5 -23.29 -12.96 -37.28
N PRO A 6 -24.35 -13.77 -37.51
CA PRO A 6 -24.54 -15.09 -36.89
C PRO A 6 -23.39 -16.06 -37.19
N GLU A 7 -22.79 -15.99 -38.38
CA GLU A 7 -21.66 -16.85 -38.76
C GLU A 7 -20.40 -16.54 -37.96
N LYS A 8 -20.14 -15.25 -37.69
CA LYS A 8 -19.02 -14.84 -36.83
C LYS A 8 -19.20 -15.29 -35.39
N MET A 9 -20.44 -15.21 -34.86
CA MET A 9 -20.72 -15.68 -33.50
C MET A 9 -20.48 -17.18 -33.36
N LYS A 10 -20.96 -17.98 -34.31
CA LYS A 10 -20.74 -19.45 -34.31
C LYS A 10 -19.27 -19.82 -34.46
N ALA A 11 -18.53 -19.12 -35.30
CA ALA A 11 -17.07 -19.31 -35.42
C ALA A 11 -16.32 -18.98 -34.16
N LEU A 12 -16.74 -17.89 -33.44
CA LEU A 12 -16.18 -17.49 -32.14
C LEU A 12 -16.46 -18.55 -31.08
N GLU A 13 -17.68 -19.08 -30.97
CA GLU A 13 -18.05 -20.12 -29.99
C GLU A 13 -17.21 -21.39 -30.20
N VAL A 14 -17.00 -21.80 -31.45
CA VAL A 14 -16.13 -22.95 -31.77
C VAL A 14 -14.69 -22.69 -31.33
N ALA A 15 -14.16 -21.49 -31.60
CA ALA A 15 -12.80 -21.11 -31.18
C ALA A 15 -12.66 -21.08 -29.64
N LEU A 16 -13.63 -20.51 -28.93
CA LEU A 16 -13.66 -20.48 -27.46
C LEU A 16 -13.68 -21.91 -26.90
N GLY A 17 -14.53 -22.79 -27.43
CA GLY A 17 -14.58 -24.18 -26.99
C GLY A 17 -13.29 -24.96 -27.27
N GLN A 18 -12.56 -24.66 -28.36
CA GLN A 18 -11.23 -25.24 -28.61
C GLN A 18 -10.18 -24.76 -27.65
N ILE A 19 -10.17 -23.46 -27.31
CA ILE A 19 -9.26 -22.88 -26.35
C ILE A 19 -9.49 -23.48 -24.95
N GLU A 20 -10.74 -23.62 -24.53
CA GLU A 20 -11.07 -24.23 -23.23
C GLU A 20 -10.65 -25.72 -23.16
N LYS A 21 -10.80 -26.47 -24.26
CA LYS A 21 -10.31 -27.85 -24.33
C LYS A 21 -8.81 -27.97 -24.25
N GLN A 22 -8.08 -27.03 -24.83
CA GLN A 22 -6.62 -27.04 -24.88
C GLN A 22 -5.96 -26.50 -23.64
N PHE A 23 -6.51 -25.42 -23.05
CA PHE A 23 -5.89 -24.66 -21.95
C PHE A 23 -6.64 -24.77 -20.63
N GLY A 24 -7.77 -25.46 -20.59
CA GLY A 24 -8.61 -25.62 -19.41
C GLY A 24 -9.80 -24.65 -19.37
N LYS A 25 -10.83 -25.06 -18.62
CA LYS A 25 -12.05 -24.26 -18.44
C LYS A 25 -11.73 -22.93 -17.76
N GLY A 26 -12.25 -21.82 -18.30
CA GLY A 26 -11.99 -20.48 -17.77
C GLY A 26 -10.70 -19.83 -18.30
N SER A 27 -9.99 -20.47 -19.27
CA SER A 27 -8.82 -19.87 -19.93
C SER A 27 -9.18 -18.64 -20.79
N VAL A 28 -10.42 -18.55 -21.20
CA VAL A 28 -11.00 -17.43 -21.98
C VAL A 28 -12.42 -17.18 -21.48
N MET A 29 -12.79 -15.90 -21.32
CA MET A 29 -14.14 -15.50 -20.91
C MET A 29 -14.46 -14.08 -21.38
N LYS A 30 -15.74 -13.74 -21.49
CA LYS A 30 -16.15 -12.38 -21.78
C LYS A 30 -16.06 -11.53 -20.53
N LEU A 31 -15.57 -10.30 -20.66
CA LEU A 31 -15.44 -9.39 -19.52
C LEU A 31 -16.77 -9.14 -18.78
N GLY A 32 -17.91 -9.14 -19.49
CA GLY A 32 -19.23 -8.99 -18.90
C GLY A 32 -19.71 -10.22 -18.12
N ASP A 33 -19.11 -11.41 -18.34
CA ASP A 33 -19.40 -12.63 -17.58
C ASP A 33 -18.60 -12.68 -16.25
N PHE A 34 -17.54 -11.86 -16.14
CA PHE A 34 -17.00 -11.46 -14.86
C PHE A 34 -18.05 -10.53 -14.24
N GLY A 35 -18.93 -11.00 -13.39
CA GLY A 35 -19.65 -10.11 -12.48
C GLY A 35 -18.62 -9.15 -11.86
N ALA A 36 -19.03 -7.99 -11.39
CA ALA A 36 -18.11 -7.05 -10.75
C ALA A 36 -17.28 -7.83 -9.72
N MET A 37 -16.08 -8.28 -10.13
CA MET A 37 -15.16 -8.98 -9.24
C MET A 37 -14.71 -7.92 -8.25
N GLU A 38 -15.38 -7.88 -7.10
CA GLU A 38 -14.87 -7.13 -5.96
C GLU A 38 -13.44 -7.62 -5.71
N VAL A 39 -12.49 -6.72 -5.88
CA VAL A 39 -11.09 -7.03 -5.60
C VAL A 39 -10.96 -7.10 -4.09
N GLU A 40 -10.77 -8.29 -3.56
CA GLU A 40 -10.51 -8.48 -2.14
C GLU A 40 -9.28 -7.67 -1.73
N ALA A 41 -9.37 -7.01 -0.59
CA ALA A 41 -8.31 -6.14 -0.07
C ALA A 41 -7.95 -6.50 1.39
N ILE A 42 -6.70 -6.19 1.76
CA ILE A 42 -6.22 -6.21 3.15
C ILE A 42 -6.16 -4.76 3.61
N PRO A 43 -6.81 -4.36 4.71
CA PRO A 43 -6.71 -3.00 5.26
C PRO A 43 -5.27 -2.60 5.54
N THR A 44 -4.98 -1.31 5.47
CA THR A 44 -3.61 -0.81 5.68
C THR A 44 -3.30 -0.48 7.14
N GLY A 45 -4.31 -0.44 7.99
CA GLY A 45 -4.22 0.09 9.35
C GLY A 45 -4.37 1.61 9.44
N ALA A 46 -4.47 2.30 8.29
CA ALA A 46 -4.79 3.72 8.18
C ALA A 46 -6.07 3.88 7.33
N LEU A 47 -7.19 4.21 7.98
CA LEU A 47 -8.48 4.30 7.32
C LEU A 47 -8.50 5.32 6.15
N SER A 48 -7.76 6.44 6.30
CA SER A 48 -7.59 7.43 5.22
C SER A 48 -6.91 6.84 3.99
N LEU A 49 -5.92 5.96 4.17
CA LEU A 49 -5.25 5.29 3.07
C LEU A 49 -6.14 4.21 2.45
N ASP A 50 -6.92 3.49 3.26
CA ASP A 50 -7.91 2.53 2.77
C ASP A 50 -8.94 3.21 1.85
N ILE A 51 -9.39 4.42 2.22
CA ILE A 51 -10.26 5.25 1.39
C ILE A 51 -9.53 5.70 0.12
N ALA A 52 -8.32 6.23 0.23
CA ALA A 52 -7.54 6.70 -0.91
C ALA A 52 -7.22 5.59 -1.93
N LEU A 53 -7.11 4.34 -1.49
CA LEU A 53 -6.94 3.16 -2.34
C LEU A 53 -8.22 2.75 -3.09
N GLY A 54 -9.40 3.21 -2.66
CA GLY A 54 -10.68 3.05 -3.35
C GLY A 54 -11.33 1.66 -3.24
N ILE A 55 -10.66 0.71 -2.60
CA ILE A 55 -11.15 -0.67 -2.40
C ILE A 55 -11.06 -1.12 -0.93
N GLY A 56 -10.80 -0.19 0.00
CA GLY A 56 -10.71 -0.50 1.43
C GLY A 56 -9.40 -1.10 1.88
N GLY A 57 -8.33 -1.02 1.08
CA GLY A 57 -7.00 -1.54 1.43
C GLY A 57 -6.14 -1.89 0.23
N ILE A 58 -5.08 -2.68 0.46
CA ILE A 58 -4.18 -3.18 -0.59
C ILE A 58 -4.78 -4.41 -1.29
N PRO A 59 -4.73 -4.48 -2.64
CA PRO A 59 -5.39 -5.55 -3.40
C PRO A 59 -4.72 -6.90 -3.24
N ARG A 60 -5.49 -7.95 -2.95
CA ARG A 60 -5.01 -9.34 -2.94
C ARG A 60 -4.58 -9.80 -4.34
N GLY A 61 -3.60 -10.68 -4.39
CA GLY A 61 -3.05 -11.21 -5.65
C GLY A 61 -2.24 -10.20 -6.45
N ARG A 62 -1.69 -9.16 -5.79
CA ARG A 62 -0.98 -8.06 -6.44
C ARG A 62 0.34 -7.72 -5.76
N ILE A 63 1.20 -7.07 -6.54
CA ILE A 63 2.45 -6.47 -6.07
C ILE A 63 2.17 -5.02 -5.70
N VAL A 64 2.62 -4.62 -4.51
CA VAL A 64 2.56 -3.26 -3.99
C VAL A 64 3.98 -2.75 -3.77
N GLU A 65 4.28 -1.53 -4.15
CA GLU A 65 5.54 -0.84 -3.82
C GLU A 65 5.25 0.30 -2.85
N ILE A 66 5.96 0.31 -1.71
CA ILE A 66 5.96 1.43 -0.75
C ILE A 66 7.34 2.06 -0.80
N TYR A 67 7.44 3.33 -1.16
CA TYR A 67 8.72 4.01 -1.25
C TYR A 67 8.66 5.42 -0.68
N GLY A 68 9.80 5.97 -0.33
CA GLY A 68 9.94 7.29 0.25
C GLY A 68 11.30 7.50 0.88
N PRO A 69 11.56 8.70 1.43
CA PRO A 69 12.78 9.01 2.15
C PRO A 69 12.99 8.09 3.36
N GLU A 70 14.19 8.09 3.90
CA GLU A 70 14.49 7.44 5.16
C GLU A 70 13.63 8.00 6.30
N SER A 71 13.26 7.16 7.26
CA SER A 71 12.43 7.53 8.42
C SER A 71 11.06 8.13 8.08
N SER A 72 10.53 7.88 6.88
CA SER A 72 9.19 8.34 6.46
C SER A 72 8.05 7.46 6.98
N GLY A 73 8.34 6.26 7.55
CA GLY A 73 7.34 5.34 8.07
C GLY A 73 6.99 4.16 7.14
N LYS A 74 7.83 3.84 6.14
CA LYS A 74 7.61 2.72 5.20
C LYS A 74 7.40 1.38 5.91
N THR A 75 8.37 0.99 6.74
CA THR A 75 8.34 -0.27 7.50
C THR A 75 7.20 -0.27 8.51
N THR A 76 6.94 0.86 9.19
CA THR A 76 5.79 1.00 10.10
C THR A 76 4.47 0.72 9.39
N LEU A 77 4.24 1.32 8.21
CA LEU A 77 3.03 1.10 7.41
C LEU A 77 2.91 -0.36 6.96
N ALA A 78 4.01 -0.97 6.50
CA ALA A 78 4.02 -2.38 6.10
C ALA A 78 3.72 -3.34 7.27
N LEU A 79 4.25 -3.06 8.48
CA LEU A 79 3.97 -3.84 9.69
C LEU A 79 2.49 -3.70 10.13
N HIS A 80 1.88 -2.52 9.99
CA HIS A 80 0.43 -2.39 10.21
C HIS A 80 -0.38 -3.23 9.21
N MET A 81 0.01 -3.27 7.93
CA MET A 81 -0.65 -4.13 6.94
C MET A 81 -0.51 -5.62 7.29
N ILE A 82 0.63 -6.06 7.83
CA ILE A 82 0.82 -7.42 8.38
C ILE A 82 -0.16 -7.65 9.54
N ALA A 83 -0.21 -6.74 10.50
CA ALA A 83 -1.11 -6.86 11.65
C ALA A 83 -2.58 -6.95 11.23
N GLU A 84 -3.00 -6.17 10.23
CA GLU A 84 -4.37 -6.24 9.70
C GLU A 84 -4.63 -7.57 8.96
N ALA A 85 -3.65 -8.10 8.20
CA ALA A 85 -3.77 -9.41 7.57
C ALA A 85 -3.94 -10.53 8.61
N GLN A 86 -3.14 -10.52 9.69
CA GLN A 86 -3.23 -11.49 10.78
C GLN A 86 -4.56 -11.38 11.55
N LYS A 87 -5.10 -10.17 11.77
CA LYS A 87 -6.43 -9.97 12.36
C LYS A 87 -7.56 -10.61 11.53
N LEU A 88 -7.38 -10.69 10.22
CA LEU A 88 -8.29 -11.38 9.31
C LEU A 88 -8.08 -12.91 9.28
N GLY A 89 -7.17 -13.43 10.11
CA GLY A 89 -6.81 -14.85 10.15
C GLY A 89 -5.84 -15.27 9.05
N GLY A 90 -5.15 -14.32 8.41
CA GLY A 90 -4.19 -14.58 7.35
C GLY A 90 -2.77 -14.82 7.88
N GLU A 91 -2.00 -15.59 7.10
CA GLU A 91 -0.58 -15.88 7.36
C GLU A 91 0.31 -14.80 6.74
N ALA A 92 1.35 -14.40 7.46
CA ALA A 92 2.23 -13.31 7.08
C ALA A 92 3.72 -13.71 7.11
N ALA A 93 4.48 -13.15 6.18
CA ALA A 93 5.94 -13.31 6.15
C ALA A 93 6.65 -11.97 5.97
N PHE A 94 7.83 -11.86 6.56
CA PHE A 94 8.70 -10.69 6.47
C PHE A 94 10.10 -11.12 6.02
N ILE A 95 10.53 -10.64 4.88
CA ILE A 95 11.88 -10.87 4.32
C ILE A 95 12.73 -9.67 4.70
N ASP A 96 13.51 -9.82 5.76
CA ASP A 96 14.32 -8.77 6.37
C ASP A 96 15.73 -8.75 5.75
N ALA A 97 15.86 -8.13 4.59
CA ALA A 97 17.14 -7.98 3.91
C ALA A 97 18.02 -6.85 4.50
N GLU A 98 17.46 -5.97 5.31
CA GLU A 98 18.20 -4.92 6.03
C GLU A 98 18.68 -5.38 7.42
N HIS A 99 18.20 -6.55 7.92
CA HIS A 99 18.48 -7.06 9.26
C HIS A 99 18.10 -6.08 10.38
N ALA A 100 16.99 -5.37 10.20
CA ALA A 100 16.60 -4.24 11.05
C ALA A 100 15.21 -4.42 11.70
N LEU A 101 14.58 -5.59 11.54
CA LEU A 101 13.25 -5.85 12.13
C LEU A 101 13.35 -5.90 13.66
N ASP A 102 12.61 -5.00 14.33
CA ASP A 102 12.48 -4.98 15.79
C ASP A 102 11.21 -5.73 16.23
N PRO A 103 11.34 -6.88 16.92
CA PRO A 103 10.20 -7.65 17.39
C PRO A 103 9.35 -6.91 18.42
N VAL A 104 9.96 -6.11 19.29
CA VAL A 104 9.26 -5.36 20.32
C VAL A 104 8.40 -4.27 19.69
N TYR A 105 8.96 -3.53 18.75
CA TYR A 105 8.21 -2.53 17.99
C TYR A 105 7.09 -3.19 17.17
N SER A 106 7.37 -4.29 16.47
CA SER A 106 6.36 -5.03 15.69
C SER A 106 5.17 -5.46 16.56
N LYS A 107 5.43 -5.97 17.76
CA LYS A 107 4.39 -6.33 18.73
C LYS A 107 3.55 -5.14 19.16
N HIS A 108 4.17 -3.97 19.39
CA HIS A 108 3.44 -2.73 19.74
C HIS A 108 2.53 -2.23 18.61
N LEU A 109 2.86 -2.54 17.34
CA LEU A 109 2.02 -2.25 16.19
C LEU A 109 0.86 -3.24 16.00
N GLY A 110 0.79 -4.27 16.84
CA GLY A 110 -0.25 -5.29 16.81
C GLY A 110 0.08 -6.52 15.96
N VAL A 111 1.35 -6.68 15.53
CA VAL A 111 1.80 -7.88 14.84
C VAL A 111 1.87 -9.05 15.84
N ASP A 112 1.27 -10.16 15.46
CA ASP A 112 1.46 -11.45 16.14
C ASP A 112 2.84 -11.99 15.74
N ILE A 113 3.84 -11.69 16.58
CA ILE A 113 5.25 -12.04 16.31
C ILE A 113 5.52 -13.54 16.46
N ASP A 114 4.69 -14.26 17.21
CA ASP A 114 4.86 -15.71 17.43
C ASP A 114 4.47 -16.49 16.17
N ASN A 115 3.60 -15.93 15.32
CA ASN A 115 3.13 -16.52 14.07
C ASN A 115 3.68 -15.80 12.82
N LEU A 116 4.52 -14.77 12.97
CA LEU A 116 5.16 -14.10 11.84
C LEU A 116 6.35 -14.91 11.32
N ILE A 117 6.31 -15.33 10.06
CA ILE A 117 7.44 -15.98 9.40
C ILE A 117 8.48 -14.92 9.03
N VAL A 118 9.71 -15.06 9.54
CA VAL A 118 10.81 -14.12 9.25
C VAL A 118 11.94 -14.85 8.55
N SER A 119 12.48 -14.24 7.49
CA SER A 119 13.68 -14.71 6.80
C SER A 119 14.67 -13.56 6.66
N GLN A 120 15.94 -13.83 6.93
CA GLN A 120 17.07 -12.90 6.78
C GLN A 120 18.06 -13.46 5.75
N PRO A 121 17.81 -13.21 4.46
CA PRO A 121 18.62 -13.75 3.37
C PRO A 121 19.95 -13.03 3.22
N ASP A 122 20.99 -13.76 2.82
CA ASP A 122 22.33 -13.20 2.56
C ASP A 122 22.46 -12.55 1.18
N THR A 123 21.61 -12.92 0.22
CA THR A 123 21.65 -12.44 -1.18
C THR A 123 20.27 -12.07 -1.69
N GLY A 124 20.22 -11.18 -2.70
CA GLY A 124 18.97 -10.80 -3.36
C GLY A 124 18.30 -11.98 -4.06
N GLU A 125 19.07 -12.91 -4.64
CA GLU A 125 18.55 -14.15 -5.22
C GLU A 125 17.83 -14.99 -4.18
N GLN A 126 18.45 -15.23 -3.03
CA GLN A 126 17.87 -16.00 -1.92
C GLN A 126 16.58 -15.35 -1.42
N ALA A 127 16.56 -14.03 -1.20
CA ALA A 127 15.37 -13.30 -0.79
C ALA A 127 14.20 -13.52 -1.73
N LEU A 128 14.44 -13.41 -3.03
CA LEU A 128 13.41 -13.51 -4.07
C LEU A 128 12.97 -14.96 -4.31
N GLU A 129 13.86 -15.94 -4.16
CA GLU A 129 13.53 -17.37 -4.24
C GLU A 129 12.68 -17.81 -3.04
N ILE A 130 13.01 -17.35 -1.82
CA ILE A 130 12.20 -17.59 -0.62
C ILE A 130 10.81 -16.97 -0.79
N THR A 131 10.75 -15.72 -1.27
CA THR A 131 9.47 -15.05 -1.58
C THR A 131 8.66 -15.87 -2.59
N GLU A 132 9.28 -16.36 -3.68
CA GLU A 132 8.61 -17.19 -4.69
C GLU A 132 8.08 -18.50 -4.07
N ALA A 133 8.87 -19.17 -3.24
CA ALA A 133 8.48 -20.42 -2.59
C ALA A 133 7.27 -20.22 -1.66
N LEU A 134 7.29 -19.17 -0.84
CA LEU A 134 6.19 -18.82 0.05
C LEU A 134 4.90 -18.50 -0.74
N VAL A 135 4.99 -17.70 -1.80
CA VAL A 135 3.84 -17.39 -2.66
C VAL A 135 3.28 -18.66 -3.33
N ARG A 136 4.16 -19.56 -3.81
CA ARG A 136 3.75 -20.81 -4.46
C ARG A 136 3.07 -21.80 -3.51
N SER A 137 3.33 -21.71 -2.22
CA SER A 137 2.65 -22.56 -1.23
C SER A 137 1.15 -22.34 -1.21
N GLY A 138 0.68 -21.12 -1.58
CA GLY A 138 -0.71 -20.72 -1.49
C GLY A 138 -1.24 -20.54 -0.07
N ALA A 139 -0.36 -20.62 0.92
CA ALA A 139 -0.71 -20.54 2.35
C ALA A 139 -0.45 -19.14 2.95
N ILE A 140 0.26 -18.26 2.23
CA ILE A 140 0.61 -16.92 2.72
C ILE A 140 -0.29 -15.87 2.11
N ASP A 141 -0.83 -14.99 2.94
CA ASP A 141 -1.69 -13.88 2.54
C ASP A 141 -0.92 -12.62 2.21
N ILE A 142 0.14 -12.35 2.99
CA ILE A 142 0.96 -11.13 2.84
C ILE A 142 2.44 -11.43 3.05
N ILE A 143 3.27 -10.90 2.16
CA ILE A 143 4.74 -10.93 2.28
C ILE A 143 5.27 -9.52 2.15
N VAL A 144 6.12 -9.11 3.08
CA VAL A 144 6.88 -7.85 3.01
C VAL A 144 8.33 -8.17 2.71
N VAL A 145 8.92 -7.47 1.74
CA VAL A 145 10.36 -7.51 1.43
C VAL A 145 10.96 -6.15 1.77
N ASP A 146 11.76 -6.08 2.82
CA ASP A 146 12.37 -4.84 3.32
C ASP A 146 13.91 -4.94 3.26
N SER A 147 14.59 -4.29 2.36
CA SER A 147 14.10 -3.44 1.28
C SER A 147 14.74 -3.85 -0.05
N VAL A 148 14.13 -3.42 -1.17
CA VAL A 148 14.73 -3.63 -2.51
C VAL A 148 16.15 -3.14 -2.61
N ALA A 149 16.49 -2.03 -1.92
CA ALA A 149 17.84 -1.46 -1.92
C ALA A 149 18.88 -2.42 -1.32
N ALA A 150 18.49 -3.29 -0.41
CA ALA A 150 19.35 -4.28 0.26
C ALA A 150 19.41 -5.62 -0.48
N LEU A 151 18.68 -5.81 -1.57
CA LEU A 151 18.75 -7.03 -2.38
C LEU A 151 20.01 -7.01 -3.25
N VAL A 152 21.14 -7.33 -2.63
CA VAL A 152 22.46 -7.37 -3.32
C VAL A 152 22.58 -8.68 -4.09
N PRO A 153 22.88 -8.64 -5.41
CA PRO A 153 23.11 -9.83 -6.20
C PRO A 153 24.33 -10.62 -5.68
N LYS A 154 24.23 -11.96 -5.69
CA LYS A 154 25.30 -12.84 -5.24
C LYS A 154 26.64 -12.53 -5.94
N ALA A 155 26.61 -12.30 -7.25
CA ALA A 155 27.80 -11.98 -8.03
C ALA A 155 28.48 -10.66 -7.59
N GLU A 156 27.75 -9.74 -6.97
CA GLU A 156 28.30 -8.52 -6.38
C GLU A 156 28.93 -8.79 -5.02
N ILE A 157 28.36 -9.71 -4.23
CA ILE A 157 28.91 -10.14 -2.93
C ILE A 157 30.20 -10.94 -3.11
N ASP A 158 30.24 -11.83 -4.11
CA ASP A 158 31.38 -12.70 -4.40
C ASP A 158 32.53 -11.95 -5.15
N GLY A 159 32.27 -10.71 -5.64
CA GLY A 159 33.23 -9.89 -6.35
C GLY A 159 34.21 -9.15 -5.44
N ASP A 160 35.28 -8.60 -6.02
CA ASP A 160 36.24 -7.80 -5.28
C ASP A 160 35.75 -6.36 -5.03
N MET A 161 36.19 -5.74 -3.95
CA MET A 161 35.92 -4.35 -3.65
C MET A 161 36.43 -3.42 -4.77
N GLY A 162 35.48 -2.71 -5.41
CA GLY A 162 35.76 -1.79 -6.52
C GLY A 162 35.33 -2.33 -7.89
N ASP A 163 34.89 -3.58 -7.98
CA ASP A 163 34.34 -4.13 -9.22
C ASP A 163 33.06 -3.41 -9.64
N ALA A 164 32.91 -3.20 -10.94
CA ALA A 164 31.75 -2.53 -11.50
C ALA A 164 30.61 -3.53 -11.79
N HIS A 165 29.60 -3.55 -10.95
CA HIS A 165 28.43 -4.45 -11.06
C HIS A 165 27.17 -3.72 -11.61
N VAL A 166 27.35 -2.87 -12.62
CA VAL A 166 26.28 -2.03 -13.18
C VAL A 166 25.10 -2.86 -13.68
N GLY A 167 23.92 -2.59 -13.11
CA GLY A 167 22.65 -3.13 -13.57
C GLY A 167 22.33 -4.57 -13.14
N LEU A 168 23.18 -5.23 -12.34
CA LEU A 168 22.90 -6.61 -11.87
C LEU A 168 21.62 -6.67 -11.04
N GLN A 169 21.46 -5.77 -10.07
CA GLN A 169 20.24 -5.70 -9.26
C GLN A 169 18.97 -5.47 -10.10
N ALA A 170 19.04 -4.60 -11.12
CA ALA A 170 17.92 -4.34 -12.01
C ALA A 170 17.56 -5.55 -12.87
N ARG A 171 18.55 -6.36 -13.28
CA ARG A 171 18.33 -7.62 -14.00
C ARG A 171 17.70 -8.66 -13.10
N LEU A 172 18.20 -8.82 -11.86
CA LEU A 172 17.65 -9.71 -10.84
C LEU A 172 16.18 -9.39 -10.57
N MET A 173 15.87 -8.13 -10.28
CA MET A 173 14.49 -7.69 -10.06
C MET A 173 13.59 -7.95 -11.29
N SER A 174 14.08 -7.67 -12.50
CA SER A 174 13.30 -7.91 -13.72
C SER A 174 13.00 -9.40 -13.93
N GLN A 175 13.93 -10.27 -13.61
CA GLN A 175 13.77 -11.72 -13.71
C GLN A 175 12.79 -12.24 -12.67
N ALA A 176 12.97 -11.84 -11.41
CA ALA A 176 12.12 -12.26 -10.30
C ALA A 176 10.66 -11.81 -10.48
N LEU A 177 10.44 -10.54 -10.81
CA LEU A 177 9.09 -10.00 -10.98
C LEU A 177 8.32 -10.66 -12.13
N ARG A 178 8.99 -11.08 -13.21
CA ARG A 178 8.37 -11.88 -14.28
C ARG A 178 7.85 -13.23 -13.77
N LYS A 179 8.61 -13.88 -12.89
CA LYS A 179 8.20 -15.15 -12.29
C LYS A 179 7.09 -14.94 -11.25
N LEU A 180 7.26 -13.96 -10.37
CA LEU A 180 6.37 -13.71 -9.25
C LEU A 180 4.97 -13.25 -9.68
N ALA A 181 4.86 -12.38 -10.68
CA ALA A 181 3.59 -11.76 -11.05
C ALA A 181 2.46 -12.77 -11.35
N GLY A 182 2.77 -13.83 -12.09
CA GLY A 182 1.79 -14.89 -12.43
C GLY A 182 1.40 -15.74 -11.22
N VAL A 183 2.34 -16.03 -10.34
CA VAL A 183 2.12 -16.86 -9.14
C VAL A 183 1.34 -16.10 -8.09
N ILE A 184 1.71 -14.83 -7.85
CA ILE A 184 1.04 -13.92 -6.90
C ILE A 184 -0.44 -13.78 -7.25
N ASN A 185 -0.77 -13.57 -8.53
CA ASN A 185 -2.17 -13.47 -8.96
C ASN A 185 -2.97 -14.75 -8.68
N LYS A 186 -2.37 -15.92 -8.86
CA LYS A 186 -3.02 -17.22 -8.61
C LYS A 186 -3.17 -17.54 -7.14
N SER A 187 -2.17 -17.25 -6.31
CA SER A 187 -2.16 -17.52 -4.88
C SER A 187 -3.02 -16.55 -4.07
N LYS A 188 -3.39 -15.39 -4.66
CA LYS A 188 -4.06 -14.27 -3.95
C LYS A 188 -3.22 -13.61 -2.85
N ALA A 189 -1.94 -13.95 -2.74
CA ALA A 189 -1.02 -13.30 -1.81
C ALA A 189 -0.79 -11.82 -2.22
N VAL A 190 -0.59 -10.95 -1.24
CA VAL A 190 -0.05 -9.61 -1.47
C VAL A 190 1.45 -9.64 -1.24
N VAL A 191 2.24 -9.12 -2.19
CA VAL A 191 3.68 -8.95 -2.00
C VAL A 191 4.01 -7.47 -2.00
N ILE A 192 4.51 -6.99 -0.86
CA ILE A 192 4.91 -5.59 -0.64
C ILE A 192 6.42 -5.51 -0.77
N PHE A 193 6.88 -4.66 -1.67
CA PHE A 193 8.29 -4.28 -1.76
C PHE A 193 8.47 -2.89 -1.16
N ILE A 194 9.23 -2.80 -0.08
CA ILE A 194 9.70 -1.52 0.46
C ILE A 194 10.90 -1.06 -0.36
N ASN A 195 10.91 0.22 -0.75
CA ASN A 195 11.97 0.76 -1.59
C ASN A 195 12.48 2.12 -1.07
N GLN A 196 13.73 2.40 -1.35
CA GLN A 196 14.38 3.66 -1.00
C GLN A 196 14.46 4.57 -2.23
N LEU A 197 14.41 5.87 -1.99
CA LEU A 197 14.67 6.88 -3.01
C LEU A 197 16.18 7.05 -3.21
N ARG A 198 16.57 7.27 -4.46
CA ARG A 198 17.91 7.63 -4.90
C ARG A 198 17.81 8.85 -5.79
N GLU A 199 18.82 9.68 -5.79
CA GLU A 199 18.90 10.82 -6.70
C GLU A 199 19.70 10.45 -7.94
N LYS A 200 19.19 10.85 -9.11
CA LYS A 200 19.94 10.75 -10.36
C LYS A 200 20.91 11.90 -10.46
N VAL A 201 22.20 11.60 -10.55
CA VAL A 201 23.24 12.61 -10.78
C VAL A 201 23.06 13.22 -12.17
N GLY A 202 23.14 14.56 -12.27
CA GLY A 202 23.15 15.28 -13.55
C GLY A 202 21.77 15.61 -14.13
N VAL A 203 20.66 15.37 -13.41
CA VAL A 203 19.33 15.82 -13.85
C VAL A 203 19.16 17.30 -13.49
N MET A 204 19.25 18.19 -14.49
CA MET A 204 19.05 19.63 -14.29
C MET A 204 17.57 20.07 -14.37
N PHE A 205 16.71 19.27 -15.02
CA PHE A 205 15.27 19.56 -15.18
C PHE A 205 14.45 18.31 -14.90
N GLY A 206 13.28 18.49 -14.27
CA GLY A 206 12.37 17.41 -13.88
C GLY A 206 12.75 16.78 -12.53
N ASN A 207 12.03 15.71 -12.14
CA ASN A 207 12.22 15.04 -10.85
C ASN A 207 13.48 14.15 -10.87
N PRO A 208 14.53 14.44 -10.08
CA PRO A 208 15.74 13.63 -10.00
C PRO A 208 15.53 12.33 -9.23
N GLU A 209 14.46 12.23 -8.43
CA GLU A 209 14.23 11.07 -7.58
C GLU A 209 13.90 9.81 -8.38
N THR A 210 14.49 8.71 -7.98
CA THR A 210 14.22 7.37 -8.52
C THR A 210 14.29 6.32 -7.43
N THR A 211 13.62 5.18 -7.61
CA THR A 211 13.69 4.05 -6.69
C THR A 211 14.83 3.10 -7.07
N ALA A 212 15.40 2.37 -6.08
CA ALA A 212 16.41 1.34 -6.31
C ALA A 212 15.83 0.13 -7.09
N GLY A 213 16.69 -0.77 -7.60
CA GLY A 213 16.28 -1.99 -8.31
C GLY A 213 15.79 -1.80 -9.74
N GLY A 214 16.02 -0.62 -10.35
CA GLY A 214 15.69 -0.35 -11.75
C GLY A 214 14.21 -0.02 -11.99
N ARG A 215 13.72 -0.25 -13.24
CA ARG A 215 12.36 0.15 -13.64
C ARG A 215 11.31 -0.96 -13.53
N ALA A 216 11.71 -2.22 -13.36
CA ALA A 216 10.80 -3.36 -13.44
C ALA A 216 9.66 -3.26 -12.41
N LEU A 217 9.97 -2.94 -11.15
CA LEU A 217 8.97 -2.85 -10.10
C LEU A 217 7.90 -1.78 -10.40
N LYS A 218 8.27 -0.64 -11.00
CA LYS A 218 7.33 0.41 -11.44
C LYS A 218 6.27 -0.11 -12.42
N TYR A 219 6.62 -1.09 -13.26
CA TYR A 219 5.70 -1.69 -14.22
C TYR A 219 4.87 -2.81 -13.59
N TYR A 220 5.49 -3.69 -12.81
CA TYR A 220 4.84 -4.86 -12.21
C TYR A 220 3.94 -4.52 -11.04
N ALA A 221 4.28 -3.54 -10.22
CA ALA A 221 3.42 -3.09 -9.12
C ALA A 221 2.04 -2.63 -9.63
N SER A 222 0.99 -3.10 -8.99
CA SER A 222 -0.39 -2.67 -9.23
C SER A 222 -0.72 -1.41 -8.45
N VAL A 223 -0.12 -1.24 -7.27
CA VAL A 223 -0.23 -0.07 -6.41
C VAL A 223 1.18 0.42 -6.08
N ARG A 224 1.38 1.73 -6.11
CA ARG A 224 2.62 2.38 -5.67
C ARG A 224 2.29 3.53 -4.75
N LEU A 225 2.88 3.51 -3.57
CA LEU A 225 2.67 4.45 -2.47
C LEU A 225 3.96 5.24 -2.22
N ASP A 226 3.90 6.56 -2.40
CA ASP A 226 4.96 7.49 -1.99
C ASP A 226 4.62 8.01 -0.60
N ILE A 227 5.40 7.61 0.41
CA ILE A 227 5.20 8.03 1.81
C ILE A 227 6.24 9.07 2.20
N ARG A 228 5.78 10.21 2.71
CA ARG A 228 6.64 11.32 3.13
C ARG A 228 6.21 11.86 4.49
N LYS A 229 7.21 12.24 5.29
CA LYS A 229 7.00 12.99 6.52
C LYS A 229 6.70 14.44 6.17
N ILE A 230 5.59 14.99 6.70
CA ILE A 230 5.19 16.39 6.50
C ILE A 230 5.72 17.25 7.66
N GLU A 231 5.38 16.85 8.89
CA GLU A 231 5.69 17.62 10.08
C GLU A 231 5.99 16.75 11.30
N ASN A 232 6.60 17.33 12.32
CA ASN A 232 6.80 16.67 13.61
C ASN A 232 5.62 16.93 14.53
N ILE A 233 5.11 15.88 15.16
CA ILE A 233 4.13 15.97 16.24
C ILE A 233 4.88 16.21 17.55
N LYS A 234 4.52 17.27 18.27
CA LYS A 234 5.13 17.64 19.54
C LYS A 234 4.10 17.59 20.66
N GLN A 235 4.52 17.09 21.81
CA GLN A 235 3.78 17.15 23.04
C GLN A 235 4.73 17.64 24.14
N ASP A 236 4.32 18.67 24.89
CA ASP A 236 5.12 19.29 26.00
C ASP A 236 6.54 19.71 25.56
N GLY A 237 6.70 20.06 24.26
CA GLY A 237 7.97 20.50 23.67
C GLY A 237 8.82 19.36 23.08
N GLU A 238 8.52 18.11 23.38
CA GLU A 238 9.19 16.93 22.84
C GLU A 238 8.55 16.42 21.56
N VAL A 239 9.35 15.90 20.64
CA VAL A 239 8.87 15.27 19.39
C VAL A 239 8.45 13.83 19.71
N ILE A 240 7.15 13.56 19.68
CA ILE A 240 6.57 12.25 19.99
C ILE A 240 6.21 11.44 18.74
N GLY A 241 6.28 12.03 17.56
CA GLY A 241 5.90 11.37 16.31
C GLY A 241 6.03 12.29 15.12
N ASN A 242 5.46 11.87 14.01
CA ASN A 242 5.36 12.67 12.80
C ASN A 242 4.01 12.46 12.11
N ARG A 243 3.58 13.48 11.36
CA ARG A 243 2.50 13.36 10.40
C ARG A 243 3.08 12.91 9.08
N ALA A 244 2.56 11.82 8.55
CA ALA A 244 2.95 11.26 7.28
C ALA A 244 1.87 11.53 6.23
N ARG A 245 2.31 11.80 4.99
CA ARG A 245 1.46 11.84 3.80
C ARG A 245 1.82 10.69 2.91
N VAL A 246 0.83 9.96 2.43
CA VAL A 246 0.97 8.89 1.44
C VAL A 246 0.23 9.27 0.17
N LYS A 247 0.97 9.39 -0.92
CA LYS A 247 0.39 9.61 -2.26
C LYS A 247 0.29 8.28 -3.00
N VAL A 248 -0.90 7.98 -3.52
CA VAL A 248 -1.15 6.80 -4.37
C VAL A 248 -0.76 7.15 -5.80
N VAL A 249 0.53 7.02 -6.14
CA VAL A 249 1.06 7.44 -7.45
C VAL A 249 0.73 6.49 -8.60
N LYS A 250 0.32 5.27 -8.29
CA LYS A 250 -0.18 4.29 -9.25
C LYS A 250 -1.21 3.40 -8.58
N ASN A 251 -2.32 3.19 -9.26
CA ASN A 251 -3.36 2.26 -8.83
C ASN A 251 -4.01 1.63 -10.07
N LYS A 252 -4.06 0.28 -10.12
CA LYS A 252 -4.70 -0.47 -11.20
C LYS A 252 -6.10 -0.97 -10.85
N VAL A 253 -6.56 -0.73 -9.62
CA VAL A 253 -7.84 -1.23 -9.10
C VAL A 253 -8.84 -0.11 -8.79
N ALA A 254 -8.37 1.14 -8.72
CA ALA A 254 -9.18 2.35 -8.55
C ALA A 254 -8.44 3.56 -9.15
N PRO A 255 -9.06 4.75 -9.27
CA PRO A 255 -8.39 5.97 -9.70
C PRO A 255 -7.16 6.30 -8.85
N PRO A 256 -5.98 6.56 -9.44
CA PRO A 256 -4.76 6.92 -8.74
C PRO A 256 -4.73 8.39 -8.31
N PHE A 257 -3.57 8.82 -7.79
CA PHE A 257 -3.19 10.19 -7.40
C PHE A 257 -3.92 10.76 -6.17
N ARG A 258 -4.57 9.89 -5.40
CA ARG A 258 -5.14 10.26 -4.12
C ARG A 258 -4.09 10.35 -3.04
N GLU A 259 -4.35 11.19 -2.04
CA GLU A 259 -3.49 11.36 -0.90
C GLU A 259 -4.20 10.97 0.40
N ALA A 260 -3.43 10.46 1.35
CA ALA A 260 -3.90 10.16 2.70
C ALA A 260 -2.89 10.69 3.70
N GLU A 261 -3.38 11.31 4.76
CA GLU A 261 -2.54 11.79 5.86
C GLU A 261 -2.92 11.09 7.15
N PHE A 262 -1.93 10.77 7.95
CA PHE A 262 -2.10 10.20 9.28
C PHE A 262 -0.89 10.44 10.16
N ASP A 263 -1.13 10.38 11.48
CA ASP A 263 -0.08 10.51 12.48
C ASP A 263 0.59 9.17 12.74
N ILE A 264 1.92 9.15 12.79
CA ILE A 264 2.74 8.04 13.27
C ILE A 264 3.35 8.48 14.61
N VAL A 265 2.96 7.82 15.70
CA VAL A 265 3.49 8.05 17.04
C VAL A 265 4.62 7.08 17.31
N TYR A 266 5.77 7.58 17.72
CA TYR A 266 6.95 6.75 17.98
C TYR A 266 6.66 5.70 19.06
N GLY A 267 7.05 4.46 18.81
CA GLY A 267 6.77 3.32 19.68
C GLY A 267 5.33 2.79 19.66
N LYS A 268 4.36 3.50 19.03
CA LYS A 268 2.93 3.12 19.00
C LYS A 268 2.39 2.92 17.57
N GLY A 269 3.06 3.50 16.55
CA GLY A 269 2.64 3.40 15.17
C GLY A 269 1.55 4.39 14.75
N ILE A 270 0.71 4.00 13.80
CA ILE A 270 -0.34 4.84 13.23
C ILE A 270 -1.44 5.10 14.28
N SER A 271 -1.76 6.39 14.51
CA SER A 271 -2.84 6.79 15.41
C SER A 271 -4.20 6.53 14.77
N LYS A 272 -4.84 5.42 15.17
CA LYS A 272 -6.17 5.02 14.67
C LYS A 272 -7.22 6.11 14.96
N GLU A 273 -7.29 6.57 16.21
CA GLU A 273 -8.28 7.55 16.66
C GLU A 273 -8.05 8.94 16.03
N GLY A 274 -6.77 9.32 15.81
CA GLY A 274 -6.43 10.53 15.06
C GLY A 274 -6.91 10.47 13.63
N ASN A 275 -6.75 9.32 12.98
CA ASN A 275 -7.19 9.10 11.60
C ASN A 275 -8.72 9.07 11.48
N ILE A 276 -9.43 8.39 12.40
CA ILE A 276 -10.90 8.39 12.47
C ILE A 276 -11.42 9.83 12.66
N LEU A 277 -10.82 10.59 13.60
CA LEU A 277 -11.23 11.97 13.87
C LEU A 277 -11.12 12.86 12.63
N ASP A 278 -9.96 12.84 11.98
CA ASP A 278 -9.70 13.69 10.81
C ASP A 278 -10.70 13.39 9.67
N ILE A 279 -10.99 12.11 9.41
CA ILE A 279 -11.97 11.71 8.39
C ILE A 279 -13.40 12.07 8.82
N ALA A 280 -13.76 11.82 10.09
CA ALA A 280 -15.09 12.10 10.61
C ALA A 280 -15.44 13.61 10.56
N VAL A 281 -14.44 14.48 10.78
CA VAL A 281 -14.61 15.93 10.60
C VAL A 281 -14.80 16.29 9.13
N ASN A 282 -14.01 15.70 8.23
CA ASN A 282 -14.13 15.94 6.79
C ASN A 282 -15.48 15.48 6.21
N LEU A 283 -16.08 14.46 6.81
CA LEU A 283 -17.41 13.92 6.43
C LEU A 283 -18.58 14.56 7.18
N ASP A 284 -18.33 15.56 8.02
CA ASP A 284 -19.32 16.20 8.90
C ASP A 284 -20.02 15.22 9.86
N ILE A 285 -19.41 14.06 10.14
CA ILE A 285 -19.86 13.10 11.16
C ILE A 285 -19.56 13.64 12.56
N ILE A 286 -18.40 14.28 12.73
CA ILE A 286 -18.02 15.05 13.91
C ILE A 286 -18.05 16.53 13.52
N GLU A 287 -18.87 17.31 14.22
CA GLU A 287 -18.96 18.75 14.04
C GLU A 287 -17.77 19.45 14.71
N LYS A 288 -17.10 20.36 13.96
CA LYS A 288 -16.01 21.20 14.47
C LYS A 288 -16.44 22.66 14.47
N SER A 289 -16.47 23.29 15.65
CA SER A 289 -16.73 24.72 15.80
C SER A 289 -15.58 25.37 16.58
N GLY A 290 -14.72 26.09 15.84
CA GLY A 290 -13.47 26.62 16.38
C GLY A 290 -12.57 25.50 16.92
N SER A 291 -12.26 25.54 18.22
CA SER A 291 -11.49 24.48 18.89
C SER A 291 -12.33 23.34 19.47
N TRP A 292 -13.66 23.44 19.42
CA TRP A 292 -14.57 22.46 19.99
C TRP A 292 -15.02 21.42 18.96
N PHE A 293 -15.14 20.19 19.42
CA PHE A 293 -15.63 19.07 18.65
C PHE A 293 -16.89 18.49 19.31
N SER A 294 -17.91 18.17 18.50
CA SER A 294 -19.19 17.63 18.97
C SER A 294 -19.58 16.42 18.13
N TYR A 295 -20.19 15.43 18.78
CA TYR A 295 -20.73 14.25 18.16
C TYR A 295 -22.15 14.01 18.67
N LYS A 296 -23.14 13.85 17.77
CA LYS A 296 -24.57 13.74 18.12
C LYS A 296 -25.09 14.89 19.03
N GLY A 297 -24.56 16.10 18.85
CA GLY A 297 -24.92 17.27 19.64
C GLY A 297 -24.23 17.38 21.00
N GLU A 298 -23.44 16.38 21.42
CA GLU A 298 -22.67 16.40 22.66
C GLU A 298 -21.21 16.82 22.39
N ARG A 299 -20.65 17.66 23.25
CA ARG A 299 -19.24 18.06 23.17
C ARG A 299 -18.36 16.91 23.62
N ILE A 300 -17.44 16.47 22.74
CA ILE A 300 -16.51 15.36 22.99
C ILE A 300 -15.09 15.82 23.33
N GLY A 301 -14.77 17.11 23.12
CA GLY A 301 -13.48 17.67 23.55
C GLY A 301 -13.19 19.02 22.95
N GLN A 302 -12.19 19.70 23.55
CA GLN A 302 -11.60 20.92 23.01
C GLN A 302 -10.17 20.64 22.56
N GLY A 303 -9.89 20.87 21.28
CA GLY A 303 -8.61 20.55 20.65
C GLY A 303 -8.49 19.07 20.25
N ARG A 304 -7.70 18.82 19.20
CA ARG A 304 -7.56 17.51 18.56
C ARG A 304 -7.07 16.41 19.53
N GLU A 305 -6.09 16.72 20.36
CA GLU A 305 -5.51 15.72 21.28
C GLU A 305 -6.48 15.28 22.39
N ASN A 306 -7.33 16.18 22.91
CA ASN A 306 -8.35 15.81 23.88
C ASN A 306 -9.44 14.93 23.26
N VAL A 307 -9.80 15.18 22.00
CA VAL A 307 -10.77 14.33 21.29
C VAL A 307 -10.18 12.96 20.98
N LYS A 308 -8.90 12.87 20.57
CA LYS A 308 -8.20 11.59 20.41
C LYS A 308 -8.24 10.79 21.70
N LYS A 309 -7.94 11.45 22.85
CA LYS A 309 -8.00 10.81 24.17
C LYS A 309 -9.43 10.34 24.49
N TYR A 310 -10.43 11.17 24.22
CA TYR A 310 -11.83 10.78 24.41
C TYR A 310 -12.20 9.53 23.59
N LEU A 311 -11.76 9.43 22.33
CA LEU A 311 -12.01 8.25 21.48
C LEU A 311 -11.27 7.00 21.98
N ILE A 312 -10.06 7.15 22.55
CA ILE A 312 -9.32 6.05 23.19
C ILE A 312 -10.08 5.56 24.44
N ASP A 313 -10.58 6.48 25.27
CA ASP A 313 -11.29 6.17 26.50
C ASP A 313 -12.72 5.64 26.25
N ASN A 314 -13.29 5.87 25.05
CA ASN A 314 -14.63 5.44 24.64
C ASN A 314 -14.59 4.66 23.31
N PRO A 315 -14.10 3.41 23.31
CA PRO A 315 -13.89 2.63 22.09
C PRO A 315 -15.19 2.29 21.35
N GLU A 316 -16.33 2.20 22.04
CA GLU A 316 -17.65 2.02 21.42
C GLU A 316 -18.04 3.21 20.54
N VAL A 317 -17.73 4.44 20.96
CA VAL A 317 -17.97 5.66 20.19
C VAL A 317 -17.02 5.71 18.98
N ALA A 318 -15.74 5.38 19.19
CA ALA A 318 -14.78 5.32 18.10
C ALA A 318 -15.18 4.30 17.03
N ASN A 319 -15.63 3.11 17.42
CA ASN A 319 -16.10 2.06 16.51
C ASN A 319 -17.38 2.47 15.78
N GLU A 320 -18.32 3.15 16.46
CA GLU A 320 -19.53 3.66 15.82
C GLU A 320 -19.21 4.69 14.73
N ILE A 321 -18.27 5.61 15.02
CA ILE A 321 -17.83 6.63 14.07
C ILE A 321 -17.09 5.97 12.90
N GLU A 322 -16.20 5.01 13.16
CA GLU A 322 -15.51 4.25 12.12
C GLU A 322 -16.52 3.54 11.21
N GLN A 323 -17.55 2.90 11.78
CA GLN A 323 -18.57 2.23 10.98
C GLN A 323 -19.33 3.22 10.09
N LYS A 324 -19.70 4.40 10.60
CA LYS A 324 -20.34 5.45 9.80
C LYS A 324 -19.44 5.95 8.65
N ILE A 325 -18.13 6.05 8.89
CA ILE A 325 -17.17 6.39 7.83
C ILE A 325 -17.17 5.29 6.76
N ARG A 326 -17.16 4.02 7.17
CA ARG A 326 -17.19 2.88 6.23
C ARG A 326 -18.49 2.79 5.44
N ASP A 327 -19.62 3.06 6.06
CA ASP A 327 -20.92 3.11 5.40
C ASP A 327 -21.01 4.25 4.38
N ASN A 328 -20.24 5.32 4.58
CA ASN A 328 -20.11 6.46 3.67
C ASN A 328 -18.84 6.40 2.80
N PHE A 329 -18.25 5.22 2.62
CA PHE A 329 -16.96 5.04 1.93
C PHE A 329 -16.94 5.72 0.55
N ASN A 330 -17.99 5.54 -0.25
CA ASN A 330 -18.07 6.14 -1.60
C ASN A 330 -18.10 7.68 -1.53
N ALA A 331 -18.83 8.26 -0.58
CA ALA A 331 -18.85 9.72 -0.39
C ALA A 331 -17.49 10.25 0.10
N ALA A 332 -16.80 9.51 0.98
CA ALA A 332 -15.46 9.83 1.43
C ALA A 332 -14.45 9.74 0.28
N PHE A 333 -14.61 8.71 -0.57
CA PHE A 333 -13.80 8.52 -1.76
C PHE A 333 -14.01 9.66 -2.79
N GLU A 334 -15.24 10.09 -3.02
CA GLU A 334 -15.57 11.20 -3.92
C GLU A 334 -15.07 12.55 -3.39
N LYS A 335 -15.21 12.83 -2.10
CA LYS A 335 -14.69 14.07 -1.48
C LYS A 335 -13.16 14.20 -1.63
N SER A 336 -12.42 13.10 -1.59
CA SER A 336 -10.99 13.10 -1.85
C SER A 336 -10.60 13.41 -3.30
N LEU A 337 -11.57 13.48 -4.26
CA LEU A 337 -11.38 13.96 -5.64
C LEU A 337 -11.47 15.49 -5.76
N GLY A 338 -12.24 16.14 -4.89
CA GLY A 338 -12.57 17.57 -5.03
C GLY A 338 -11.45 18.51 -4.61
N GLU A 339 -10.43 18.03 -3.91
CA GLU A 339 -9.31 18.88 -3.47
C GLU A 339 -8.22 19.06 -4.54
N GLU A 340 -8.13 18.18 -5.55
CA GLU A 340 -7.13 18.27 -6.63
C GLU A 340 -7.51 19.22 -7.78
N GLU A 341 -8.79 19.52 -8.00
CA GLU A 341 -9.20 20.44 -9.09
C GLU A 341 -8.83 21.92 -8.83
N ILE A 342 -8.51 22.27 -7.59
CA ILE A 342 -8.20 23.68 -7.23
C ILE A 342 -6.71 24.00 -7.42
N ASP A 343 -5.80 23.02 -7.32
CA ASP A 343 -4.36 23.26 -7.47
C ASP A 343 -3.88 23.25 -8.93
N GLU A 344 -4.56 22.57 -9.86
CA GLU A 344 -4.18 22.59 -11.29
C GLU A 344 -4.54 23.89 -12.02
N GLU A 345 -5.49 24.69 -11.52
CA GLU A 345 -5.81 25.99 -12.12
C GLU A 345 -4.82 27.11 -11.76
N GLN A 346 -3.97 26.91 -10.73
CA GLN A 346 -2.98 27.94 -10.32
C GLN A 346 -1.62 27.82 -11.01
N GLU A 347 -1.33 26.74 -11.71
CA GLU A 347 -0.06 26.55 -12.45
C GLU A 347 -0.11 26.97 -13.94
N LYS A 348 -1.21 27.54 -14.41
CA LYS A 348 -1.26 28.13 -15.75
C LYS A 348 -1.08 29.66 -15.68
N GLU A 349 0.15 30.12 -15.43
CA GLU A 349 0.56 31.47 -15.79
C GLU A 349 1.05 31.53 -17.24
N PRO A 350 0.79 32.65 -17.96
CA PRO A 350 0.88 32.69 -19.41
C PRO A 350 2.30 32.84 -19.92
N GLU A 351 2.57 32.16 -21.02
CA GLU A 351 3.71 32.46 -21.88
C GLU A 351 3.56 33.87 -22.46
N GLU A 352 4.52 34.74 -22.16
CA GLU A 352 4.95 35.87 -23.00
C GLU A 352 6.44 35.76 -23.33
#